data_ab89bcd37a2fda973994307d831ea399
#
_entry.id   ab89bcd37a2fda973994307d831ea399
#
_cell.length_a   1.000
_cell.length_b   1.000
_cell.length_c   1.000
_cell.angle_alpha   90.00
_cell.angle_beta   90.00
_cell.angle_gamma   90.00
#
_symmetry.space_group_name_H-M   'P 1'
#
loop_
_entity.id
_entity.type
_entity.pdbx_description
1 polymer ?
#
loop_
_entity_poly.entity_id
_entity_poly.type
_entity_poly.pdbx_seq_one_letter_code
_entity_poly.pdbx_strand_id
1 'polypeptide(L)'
;MLDKITRKMTDLGFTQYEARAYICLLQNFPATRYEISKKSGIPRSAIYDVIQRLETFGAVNAISSKPEKYVPLPPDKFVELLENRYNSKIKEFYDSVANLEVEIESENLWNITGYNNMILKAKEMITNAQHQIYLSTWNREIQELKTELKDAVDRGVKVILFSFTKTVDFGHVYSYNIDEKRLGKAWEHKIILVCDMEELLMGEARKDFPRKVAWSRNKAIAGIAMNHIILDITLYGLRMGVDIGDAVIEQHPGELELVGKLLKEKFPDNPLLSTEISNKDAKEYITEAAKSFGQAK
;
A
#
# COMPACT_ATOMS: atom_id res chain seq x y z
N MET A 1 21.79 14.16 -14.17
CA MET A 1 20.38 14.51 -14.45
C MET A 1 19.84 13.75 -15.68
N LEU A 2 20.49 13.81 -16.81
CA LEU A 2 20.06 13.15 -18.07
C LEU A 2 19.92 11.62 -17.92
N ASP A 3 20.87 10.96 -17.24
CA ASP A 3 20.81 9.51 -17.00
C ASP A 3 19.58 9.09 -16.20
N LYS A 4 19.12 9.93 -15.27
CA LYS A 4 17.90 9.68 -14.50
C LYS A 4 16.64 9.74 -15.40
N ILE A 5 16.62 10.70 -16.33
CA ILE A 5 15.50 10.83 -17.30
C ILE A 5 15.52 9.65 -18.28
N THR A 6 16.71 9.30 -18.79
CA THR A 6 16.89 8.14 -19.67
C THR A 6 16.36 6.86 -19.00
N ARG A 7 16.73 6.63 -17.74
CA ARG A 7 16.24 5.46 -16.98
C ARG A 7 14.71 5.45 -16.85
N LYS A 8 14.11 6.59 -16.51
CA LYS A 8 12.66 6.70 -16.43
C LYS A 8 11.95 6.41 -17.77
N MET A 9 12.54 6.85 -18.88
CA MET A 9 12.01 6.52 -20.21
C MET A 9 12.17 5.03 -20.53
N THR A 10 13.28 4.40 -20.13
CA THR A 10 13.43 2.94 -20.31
C THR A 10 12.43 2.15 -19.46
N ASP A 11 12.09 2.61 -18.28
CA ASP A 11 11.03 2.02 -17.44
C ASP A 11 9.64 2.11 -18.13
N LEU A 12 9.45 3.10 -19.01
CA LEU A 12 8.27 3.25 -19.87
C LEU A 12 8.36 2.47 -21.20
N GLY A 13 9.36 1.58 -21.38
CA GLY A 13 9.48 0.69 -22.52
C GLY A 13 10.27 1.24 -23.73
N PHE A 14 10.88 2.42 -23.62
CA PHE A 14 11.80 2.94 -24.63
C PHE A 14 13.17 2.27 -24.55
N THR A 15 13.83 2.12 -25.67
CA THR A 15 15.24 1.73 -25.66
C THR A 15 16.11 2.89 -25.17
N GLN A 16 17.31 2.57 -24.73
CA GLN A 16 18.28 3.56 -24.28
C GLN A 16 18.62 4.60 -25.38
N TYR A 17 18.66 4.17 -26.64
CA TYR A 17 18.91 5.06 -27.76
C TYR A 17 17.72 5.96 -28.07
N GLU A 18 16.50 5.45 -28.03
CA GLU A 18 15.28 6.24 -28.21
C GLU A 18 15.17 7.34 -27.12
N ALA A 19 15.39 6.97 -25.85
CA ALA A 19 15.40 7.93 -24.78
C ALA A 19 16.47 9.02 -24.97
N ARG A 20 17.70 8.65 -25.31
CA ARG A 20 18.80 9.60 -25.57
C ARG A 20 18.53 10.49 -26.78
N ALA A 21 17.93 9.97 -27.84
CA ALA A 21 17.59 10.77 -29.03
C ALA A 21 16.50 11.79 -28.71
N TYR A 22 15.44 11.40 -28.02
CA TYR A 22 14.36 12.31 -27.63
C TYR A 22 14.88 13.40 -26.68
N ILE A 23 15.65 13.07 -25.64
CA ILE A 23 16.26 14.03 -24.72
C ILE A 23 17.21 15.01 -25.47
N CYS A 24 18.01 14.49 -26.42
CA CYS A 24 18.88 15.31 -27.25
C CYS A 24 18.09 16.31 -28.09
N LEU A 25 16.96 15.88 -28.66
CA LEU A 25 16.07 16.77 -29.42
C LEU A 25 15.42 17.83 -28.54
N LEU A 26 14.98 17.50 -27.32
CA LEU A 26 14.44 18.50 -26.39
C LEU A 26 15.41 19.65 -26.10
N GLN A 27 16.71 19.37 -26.16
CA GLN A 27 17.76 20.38 -25.91
C GLN A 27 18.23 21.10 -27.17
N ASN A 28 18.04 20.47 -28.36
CA ASN A 28 18.68 20.91 -29.60
C ASN A 28 17.76 20.72 -30.82
N PHE A 29 16.57 21.29 -30.78
CA PHE A 29 15.66 21.22 -31.94
C PHE A 29 15.59 22.57 -32.69
N PRO A 30 15.34 22.55 -34.01
CA PRO A 30 15.28 21.40 -34.88
C PRO A 30 16.68 20.87 -35.26
N ALA A 31 16.83 19.55 -35.33
CA ALA A 31 18.11 18.92 -35.63
C ALA A 31 17.98 17.79 -36.67
N THR A 32 19.04 17.61 -37.48
CA THR A 32 19.18 16.51 -38.44
C THR A 32 19.55 15.20 -37.73
N ARG A 33 19.32 14.04 -38.36
CA ARG A 33 19.77 12.72 -37.86
C ARG A 33 21.26 12.72 -37.53
N TYR A 34 22.08 13.39 -38.35
CA TYR A 34 23.51 13.50 -38.11
C TYR A 34 23.84 14.27 -36.81
N GLU A 35 23.20 15.41 -36.61
CA GLU A 35 23.40 16.24 -35.42
C GLU A 35 22.91 15.51 -34.14
N ILE A 36 21.78 14.80 -34.22
CA ILE A 36 21.27 13.99 -33.13
C ILE A 36 22.26 12.87 -32.80
N SER A 37 22.73 12.10 -33.80
CA SER A 37 23.73 11.06 -33.62
C SER A 37 24.99 11.58 -32.94
N LYS A 38 25.54 12.70 -33.42
CA LYS A 38 26.75 13.30 -32.88
C LYS A 38 26.60 13.76 -31.43
N LYS A 39 25.47 14.42 -31.08
CA LYS A 39 25.24 14.99 -29.75
C LYS A 39 24.77 13.96 -28.72
N SER A 40 24.00 12.97 -29.13
CA SER A 40 23.50 11.93 -28.26
C SER A 40 24.46 10.74 -28.08
N GLY A 41 25.50 10.64 -28.92
CA GLY A 41 26.43 9.51 -28.94
C GLY A 41 25.81 8.21 -29.45
N ILE A 42 24.72 8.30 -30.22
CA ILE A 42 24.11 7.15 -30.90
C ILE A 42 24.89 6.87 -32.18
N PRO A 43 25.27 5.58 -32.44
CA PRO A 43 25.97 5.22 -33.70
C PRO A 43 25.18 5.64 -34.95
N ARG A 44 25.88 6.09 -36.00
CA ARG A 44 25.25 6.50 -37.27
C ARG A 44 24.43 5.38 -37.92
N SER A 45 24.82 4.14 -37.72
CA SER A 45 24.08 2.97 -38.22
C SER A 45 22.72 2.78 -37.51
N ALA A 46 22.60 3.21 -36.24
CA ALA A 46 21.40 3.03 -35.45
C ALA A 46 20.44 4.22 -35.51
N ILE A 47 20.93 5.44 -35.81
CA ILE A 47 20.13 6.67 -35.67
C ILE A 47 18.89 6.67 -36.59
N TYR A 48 18.97 6.05 -37.77
CA TYR A 48 17.86 5.98 -38.71
C TYR A 48 16.66 5.21 -38.09
N ASP A 49 16.94 4.02 -37.58
CA ASP A 49 15.92 3.17 -36.97
C ASP A 49 15.35 3.80 -35.68
N VAL A 50 16.21 4.44 -34.90
CA VAL A 50 15.81 5.14 -33.66
C VAL A 50 14.85 6.28 -33.97
N ILE A 51 15.18 7.15 -34.92
CA ILE A 51 14.32 8.28 -35.31
C ILE A 51 13.03 7.76 -35.93
N GLN A 52 13.08 6.78 -36.80
CA GLN A 52 11.89 6.17 -37.41
C GLN A 52 10.93 5.60 -36.36
N ARG A 53 11.46 4.92 -35.33
CA ARG A 53 10.63 4.40 -34.23
C ARG A 53 10.01 5.52 -33.40
N LEU A 54 10.77 6.54 -33.05
CA LEU A 54 10.24 7.71 -32.34
C LEU A 54 9.17 8.45 -33.14
N GLU A 55 9.35 8.53 -34.46
CA GLU A 55 8.41 9.15 -35.39
C GLU A 55 7.13 8.30 -35.51
N THR A 56 7.25 6.99 -35.68
CA THR A 56 6.11 6.04 -35.67
C THR A 56 5.38 6.05 -34.33
N PHE A 57 6.12 6.25 -33.25
CA PHE A 57 5.53 6.43 -31.93
C PHE A 57 4.84 7.79 -31.77
N GLY A 58 5.15 8.78 -32.62
CA GLY A 58 4.63 10.14 -32.50
C GLY A 58 5.37 11.02 -31.47
N ALA A 59 6.52 10.57 -30.96
CA ALA A 59 7.35 11.33 -30.03
C ALA A 59 8.22 12.38 -30.73
N VAL A 60 8.42 12.23 -32.03
CA VAL A 60 9.24 13.09 -32.89
C VAL A 60 8.52 13.30 -34.22
N ASN A 61 8.62 14.49 -34.79
CA ASN A 61 8.10 14.81 -36.11
C ASN A 61 9.18 15.34 -37.03
N ALA A 62 9.16 14.93 -38.30
CA ALA A 62 9.97 15.52 -39.34
C ALA A 62 9.38 16.86 -39.78
N ILE A 63 10.25 17.86 -40.00
CA ILE A 63 9.88 19.11 -40.64
C ILE A 63 10.46 19.18 -42.04
N SER A 64 9.70 19.77 -42.97
CA SER A 64 10.11 19.95 -44.35
C SER A 64 11.29 20.90 -44.46
N SER A 65 12.51 20.33 -44.61
CA SER A 65 13.76 21.06 -44.80
C SER A 65 14.75 20.22 -45.58
N LYS A 66 15.75 20.87 -46.17
CA LYS A 66 16.87 20.19 -46.85
C LYS A 66 18.18 20.61 -46.18
N PRO A 67 18.88 19.74 -45.41
CA PRO A 67 18.49 18.36 -45.09
C PRO A 67 17.30 18.29 -44.10
N GLU A 68 16.59 17.15 -44.09
CA GLU A 68 15.45 16.87 -43.20
C GLU A 68 15.83 17.04 -41.72
N LYS A 69 15.02 17.75 -40.99
CA LYS A 69 15.19 18.01 -39.56
C LYS A 69 14.02 17.49 -38.75
N TYR A 70 14.27 17.24 -37.48
CA TYR A 70 13.31 16.67 -36.54
C TYR A 70 13.09 17.60 -35.37
N VAL A 71 11.85 17.58 -34.87
CA VAL A 71 11.41 18.27 -33.65
C VAL A 71 10.79 17.27 -32.69
N PRO A 72 11.02 17.39 -31.39
CA PRO A 72 10.39 16.51 -30.43
C PRO A 72 8.95 16.97 -30.16
N LEU A 73 8.08 16.06 -29.82
CA LEU A 73 6.81 16.38 -29.20
C LEU A 73 7.10 17.06 -27.85
N PRO A 74 6.46 18.17 -27.48
CA PRO A 74 6.63 18.81 -26.18
C PRO A 74 6.37 17.82 -25.03
N PRO A 75 7.09 17.95 -23.88
CA PRO A 75 7.02 16.98 -22.78
C PRO A 75 5.60 16.74 -22.23
N ASP A 76 4.79 17.80 -22.10
CA ASP A 76 3.38 17.73 -21.68
C ASP A 76 2.56 16.88 -22.65
N LYS A 77 2.70 17.13 -23.95
CA LYS A 77 2.04 16.37 -25.01
C LYS A 77 2.57 14.94 -25.14
N PHE A 78 3.84 14.74 -24.82
CA PHE A 78 4.42 13.40 -24.80
C PHE A 78 3.87 12.55 -23.66
N VAL A 79 3.67 13.14 -22.48
CA VAL A 79 3.01 12.46 -21.36
C VAL A 79 1.57 12.09 -21.72
N GLU A 80 0.79 13.04 -22.26
CA GLU A 80 -0.58 12.80 -22.72
C GLU A 80 -0.66 11.67 -23.76
N LEU A 81 0.29 11.63 -24.71
CA LEU A 81 0.38 10.55 -25.71
C LEU A 81 0.65 9.20 -25.06
N LEU A 82 1.53 9.15 -24.06
CA LEU A 82 1.85 7.94 -23.31
C LEU A 82 0.63 7.42 -22.54
N GLU A 83 -0.03 8.28 -21.78
CA GLU A 83 -1.24 7.95 -21.02
C GLU A 83 -2.33 7.35 -21.91
N ASN A 84 -2.62 8.01 -23.02
CA ASN A 84 -3.63 7.53 -23.97
C ASN A 84 -3.27 6.16 -24.57
N ARG A 85 -2.02 5.95 -24.94
CA ARG A 85 -1.55 4.67 -25.51
C ARG A 85 -1.58 3.53 -24.51
N TYR A 86 -1.11 3.78 -23.27
CA TYR A 86 -1.13 2.76 -22.23
C TYR A 86 -2.56 2.42 -21.81
N ASN A 87 -3.43 3.40 -21.66
CA ASN A 87 -4.83 3.19 -21.34
C ASN A 87 -5.54 2.36 -22.43
N SER A 88 -5.30 2.66 -23.71
CA SER A 88 -5.87 1.86 -24.81
C SER A 88 -5.35 0.41 -24.78
N LYS A 89 -4.05 0.20 -24.62
CA LYS A 89 -3.47 -1.15 -24.54
C LYS A 89 -3.97 -1.93 -23.32
N ILE A 90 -4.11 -1.28 -22.17
CA ILE A 90 -4.64 -1.91 -20.95
C ILE A 90 -6.09 -2.32 -21.20
N LYS A 91 -6.89 -1.46 -21.84
CA LYS A 91 -8.29 -1.76 -22.17
C LYS A 91 -8.39 -2.93 -23.16
N GLU A 92 -7.61 -2.91 -24.24
CA GLU A 92 -7.57 -4.01 -25.23
C GLU A 92 -7.17 -5.34 -24.59
N PHE A 93 -6.18 -5.31 -23.68
CA PHE A 93 -5.77 -6.49 -22.91
C PHE A 93 -6.91 -6.97 -22.01
N TYR A 94 -7.52 -6.05 -21.24
CA TYR A 94 -8.65 -6.37 -20.38
C TYR A 94 -9.80 -7.01 -21.15
N ASP A 95 -10.21 -6.40 -22.27
CA ASP A 95 -11.26 -6.92 -23.14
C ASP A 95 -10.91 -8.33 -23.71
N SER A 96 -9.63 -8.56 -23.97
CA SER A 96 -9.15 -9.86 -24.46
C SER A 96 -9.19 -10.96 -23.40
N VAL A 97 -8.92 -10.62 -22.14
CA VAL A 97 -8.90 -11.61 -21.02
C VAL A 97 -10.24 -11.73 -20.30
N ALA A 98 -11.11 -10.73 -20.40
CA ALA A 98 -12.44 -10.73 -19.75
C ALA A 98 -13.33 -11.90 -20.22
N ASN A 99 -13.10 -12.41 -21.43
CA ASN A 99 -13.83 -13.55 -22.00
C ASN A 99 -13.20 -14.91 -21.65
N LEU A 100 -12.06 -14.93 -20.95
CA LEU A 100 -11.50 -16.16 -20.42
C LEU A 100 -12.28 -16.53 -19.16
N GLU A 101 -13.03 -17.64 -19.22
CA GLU A 101 -13.64 -18.22 -18.03
C GLU A 101 -12.54 -18.76 -17.12
N VAL A 102 -11.96 -17.87 -16.31
CA VAL A 102 -10.99 -18.24 -15.28
C VAL A 102 -11.74 -18.15 -13.95
N GLU A 103 -12.21 -19.29 -13.45
CA GLU A 103 -12.65 -19.42 -12.06
C GLU A 103 -11.41 -19.28 -11.16
N ILE A 104 -11.03 -18.05 -10.86
CA ILE A 104 -10.05 -17.79 -9.81
C ILE A 104 -10.85 -17.79 -8.50
N GLU A 105 -10.72 -18.87 -7.73
CA GLU A 105 -11.28 -18.91 -6.38
C GLU A 105 -10.75 -17.69 -5.61
N SER A 106 -11.65 -16.76 -5.33
CA SER A 106 -11.32 -15.47 -4.67
C SER A 106 -10.80 -15.64 -3.23
N GLU A 107 -10.93 -16.85 -2.68
CA GLU A 107 -10.53 -17.18 -1.31
C GLU A 107 -9.07 -17.65 -1.17
N ASN A 108 -8.35 -17.81 -2.27
CA ASN A 108 -6.97 -18.26 -2.25
C ASN A 108 -6.04 -17.25 -1.55
N LEU A 109 -4.99 -17.79 -0.94
CA LEU A 109 -3.86 -17.01 -0.44
C LEU A 109 -2.88 -16.74 -1.56
N TRP A 110 -2.78 -15.49 -1.96
CA TRP A 110 -1.83 -15.01 -2.95
C TRP A 110 -0.55 -14.50 -2.30
N ASN A 111 0.59 -14.91 -2.83
CA ASN A 111 1.89 -14.45 -2.34
C ASN A 111 2.37 -13.27 -3.18
N ILE A 112 2.49 -12.12 -2.56
CA ILE A 112 3.08 -10.92 -3.14
C ILE A 112 4.55 -10.87 -2.74
N THR A 113 5.44 -10.82 -3.72
CA THR A 113 6.88 -10.79 -3.48
C THR A 113 7.44 -9.37 -3.63
N GLY A 114 8.20 -8.93 -2.66
CA GLY A 114 8.92 -7.65 -2.67
C GLY A 114 8.15 -6.50 -2.00
N TYR A 115 8.93 -5.65 -1.32
CA TYR A 115 8.41 -4.53 -0.53
C TYR A 115 7.55 -3.54 -1.35
N ASN A 116 8.03 -3.15 -2.53
CA ASN A 116 7.29 -2.19 -3.37
C ASN A 116 5.93 -2.73 -3.83
N ASN A 117 5.87 -4.01 -4.19
CA ASN A 117 4.61 -4.65 -4.60
C ASN A 117 3.65 -4.78 -3.42
N MET A 118 4.16 -5.05 -2.22
CA MET A 118 3.38 -5.03 -0.98
C MET A 118 2.78 -3.65 -0.73
N ILE A 119 3.57 -2.58 -0.82
CA ILE A 119 3.08 -1.20 -0.63
C ILE A 119 2.06 -0.82 -1.71
N LEU A 120 2.29 -1.19 -2.99
CA LEU A 120 1.33 -0.94 -4.06
C LEU A 120 -0.01 -1.63 -3.80
N LYS A 121 0.02 -2.91 -3.35
CA LYS A 121 -1.20 -3.62 -3.00
C LYS A 121 -1.90 -3.02 -1.78
N ALA A 122 -1.15 -2.63 -0.74
CA ALA A 122 -1.71 -1.95 0.41
C ALA A 122 -2.40 -0.63 0.02
N LYS A 123 -1.79 0.18 -0.86
CA LYS A 123 -2.39 1.41 -1.38
C LYS A 123 -3.69 1.15 -2.13
N GLU A 124 -3.70 0.15 -3.00
CA GLU A 124 -4.89 -0.27 -3.73
C GLU A 124 -6.03 -0.64 -2.77
N MET A 125 -5.75 -1.50 -1.77
CA MET A 125 -6.73 -1.91 -0.76
C MET A 125 -7.30 -0.72 0.02
N ILE A 126 -6.45 0.18 0.50
CA ILE A 126 -6.84 1.38 1.26
C ILE A 126 -7.69 2.32 0.38
N THR A 127 -7.30 2.50 -0.88
CA THR A 127 -8.04 3.36 -1.83
C THR A 127 -9.43 2.82 -2.12
N ASN A 128 -9.59 1.49 -2.20
CA ASN A 128 -10.85 0.82 -2.50
C ASN A 128 -11.76 0.63 -1.28
N ALA A 129 -11.23 0.73 -0.07
CA ALA A 129 -11.99 0.57 1.17
C ALA A 129 -13.13 1.58 1.27
N GLN A 130 -14.33 1.09 1.68
CA GLN A 130 -15.57 1.86 1.75
C GLN A 130 -16.04 2.11 3.19
N HIS A 131 -15.71 1.23 4.13
CA HIS A 131 -16.26 1.25 5.48
C HIS A 131 -15.20 1.40 6.55
N GLN A 132 -14.23 0.49 6.58
CA GLN A 132 -13.26 0.44 7.67
C GLN A 132 -11.91 -0.14 7.25
N ILE A 133 -10.85 0.37 7.87
CA ILE A 133 -9.47 -0.07 7.68
C ILE A 133 -8.87 -0.34 9.06
N TYR A 134 -8.35 -1.56 9.24
CA TYR A 134 -7.51 -1.94 10.37
C TYR A 134 -6.09 -2.15 9.90
N LEU A 135 -5.16 -1.39 10.42
CA LEU A 135 -3.75 -1.47 10.04
C LEU A 135 -2.87 -1.58 11.29
N SER A 136 -2.12 -2.67 11.37
CA SER A 136 -1.03 -2.86 12.32
C SER A 136 0.29 -2.91 11.57
N THR A 137 1.12 -1.90 11.76
CA THR A 137 2.45 -1.82 11.12
C THR A 137 3.33 -0.78 11.81
N TRP A 138 4.54 -0.57 11.29
CA TRP A 138 5.48 0.39 11.84
C TRP A 138 5.43 1.74 11.11
N ASN A 139 6.09 2.76 11.68
CA ASN A 139 6.08 4.11 11.14
C ASN A 139 6.50 4.20 9.66
N ARG A 140 7.50 3.43 9.24
CA ARG A 140 7.99 3.44 7.86
C ARG A 140 6.89 3.13 6.85
N GLU A 141 6.11 2.08 7.08
CA GLU A 141 5.00 1.67 6.21
C GLU A 141 3.86 2.68 6.28
N ILE A 142 3.58 3.19 7.49
CA ILE A 142 2.55 4.23 7.68
C ILE A 142 2.88 5.48 6.87
N GLN A 143 4.15 5.91 6.81
CA GLN A 143 4.56 7.06 6.01
C GLN A 143 4.43 6.82 4.50
N GLU A 144 4.70 5.60 4.03
CA GLU A 144 4.50 5.21 2.61
C GLU A 144 3.01 5.18 2.21
N LEU A 145 2.11 4.91 3.17
CA LEU A 145 0.66 4.79 2.99
C LEU A 145 -0.11 6.05 3.44
N LYS A 146 0.60 7.07 3.91
CA LYS A 146 0.00 8.24 4.58
C LYS A 146 -1.04 8.96 3.73
N THR A 147 -0.79 9.12 2.45
CA THR A 147 -1.70 9.82 1.52
C THR A 147 -3.01 9.06 1.39
N GLU A 148 -2.94 7.78 1.07
CA GLU A 148 -4.10 6.93 0.86
C GLU A 148 -4.93 6.75 2.15
N LEU A 149 -4.26 6.63 3.31
CA LEU A 149 -4.92 6.57 4.62
C LEU A 149 -5.66 7.88 4.94
N LYS A 150 -5.05 9.03 4.65
CA LYS A 150 -5.68 10.33 4.87
C LYS A 150 -6.88 10.51 3.94
N ASP A 151 -6.73 10.18 2.67
CA ASP A 151 -7.83 10.24 1.69
C ASP A 151 -8.99 9.31 2.10
N ALA A 152 -8.69 8.15 2.71
CA ALA A 152 -9.71 7.26 3.27
C ALA A 152 -10.48 7.92 4.42
N VAL A 153 -9.79 8.56 5.37
CA VAL A 153 -10.44 9.34 6.45
C VAL A 153 -11.29 10.47 5.86
N ASP A 154 -10.79 11.19 4.87
CA ASP A 154 -11.50 12.28 4.23
C ASP A 154 -12.77 11.80 3.47
N ARG A 155 -12.79 10.54 3.02
CA ARG A 155 -13.98 9.86 2.46
C ARG A 155 -14.97 9.36 3.53
N GLY A 156 -14.64 9.47 4.82
CA GLY A 156 -15.47 8.97 5.91
C GLY A 156 -15.24 7.49 6.26
N VAL A 157 -14.19 6.86 5.73
CA VAL A 157 -13.80 5.50 6.08
C VAL A 157 -13.21 5.50 7.49
N LYS A 158 -13.63 4.57 8.33
CA LYS A 158 -13.12 4.42 9.70
C LYS A 158 -11.72 3.80 9.65
N VAL A 159 -10.70 4.59 9.97
CA VAL A 159 -9.29 4.16 9.96
C VAL A 159 -8.81 3.92 11.38
N ILE A 160 -8.43 2.69 11.68
CA ILE A 160 -7.92 2.24 12.98
C ILE A 160 -6.47 1.78 12.79
N LEU A 161 -5.54 2.47 13.47
CA LEU A 161 -4.12 2.25 13.37
C LEU A 161 -3.55 1.76 14.70
N PHE A 162 -2.88 0.62 14.67
CA PHE A 162 -2.07 0.15 15.77
C PHE A 162 -0.59 0.16 15.38
N SER A 163 0.28 0.66 16.26
CA SER A 163 1.71 0.61 16.03
C SER A 163 2.51 0.53 17.33
N PHE A 164 3.59 -0.23 17.31
CA PHE A 164 4.57 -0.15 18.38
C PHE A 164 5.46 1.10 18.29
N THR A 165 5.55 1.69 17.09
CA THR A 165 6.40 2.87 16.81
C THR A 165 5.55 4.12 16.66
N LYS A 166 6.22 5.27 16.45
CA LYS A 166 5.52 6.53 16.14
C LYS A 166 4.63 6.37 14.91
N THR A 167 3.49 7.05 14.89
CA THR A 167 2.53 7.00 13.79
C THR A 167 2.06 8.40 13.39
N VAL A 168 1.02 8.50 12.56
CA VAL A 168 0.33 9.73 12.16
C VAL A 168 -0.65 10.18 13.27
N ASP A 169 -1.21 11.37 13.12
CA ASP A 169 -2.10 12.04 14.08
C ASP A 169 -3.55 12.16 13.59
N PHE A 170 -3.96 11.28 12.66
CA PHE A 170 -5.32 11.23 12.15
C PHE A 170 -5.88 9.80 12.21
N GLY A 171 -7.19 9.66 12.23
CA GLY A 171 -7.90 8.40 12.49
C GLY A 171 -7.85 7.99 13.97
N HIS A 172 -8.26 6.76 14.26
CA HIS A 172 -8.18 6.18 15.61
C HIS A 172 -6.81 5.52 15.79
N VAL A 173 -5.93 6.16 16.55
CA VAL A 173 -4.52 5.78 16.64
C VAL A 173 -4.17 5.23 18.02
N TYR A 174 -3.62 4.03 18.05
CA TYR A 174 -3.10 3.33 19.23
C TYR A 174 -1.61 3.05 19.05
N SER A 175 -0.75 3.76 19.75
CA SER A 175 0.70 3.65 19.55
C SER A 175 1.48 3.73 20.86
N TYR A 176 2.45 2.81 21.01
CA TYR A 176 3.42 2.85 22.13
C TYR A 176 4.53 3.89 21.93
N ASN A 177 4.67 4.47 20.72
CA ASN A 177 5.71 5.43 20.37
C ASN A 177 7.15 4.97 20.68
N ILE A 178 7.43 3.68 20.60
CA ILE A 178 8.76 3.11 20.81
C ILE A 178 9.67 3.54 19.64
N ASP A 179 10.93 3.83 19.94
CA ASP A 179 11.93 4.11 18.92
C ASP A 179 12.13 2.92 17.98
N GLU A 180 11.95 3.16 16.67
CA GLU A 180 11.97 2.12 15.64
C GLU A 180 13.32 1.38 15.56
N LYS A 181 14.44 2.08 15.79
CA LYS A 181 15.78 1.48 15.77
C LYS A 181 16.00 0.54 16.97
N ARG A 182 15.40 0.88 18.12
CA ARG A 182 15.45 0.02 19.31
C ARG A 182 14.60 -1.23 19.10
N LEU A 183 13.38 -1.04 18.63
CA LEU A 183 12.45 -2.15 18.39
C LEU A 183 13.00 -3.10 17.32
N GLY A 184 13.57 -2.59 16.23
CA GLY A 184 14.15 -3.38 15.13
C GLY A 184 15.32 -4.29 15.49
N LYS A 185 15.91 -4.14 16.70
CA LYS A 185 16.91 -5.08 17.21
C LYS A 185 16.30 -6.36 17.78
N ALA A 186 15.04 -6.31 18.21
CA ALA A 186 14.37 -7.41 18.91
C ALA A 186 13.15 -7.94 18.13
N TRP A 187 12.62 -7.15 17.21
CA TRP A 187 11.38 -7.49 16.51
C TRP A 187 11.47 -7.13 15.04
N GLU A 188 10.86 -7.93 14.17
CA GLU A 188 10.85 -7.69 12.74
C GLU A 188 9.66 -6.81 12.34
N HIS A 189 9.85 -6.02 11.26
CA HIS A 189 8.80 -5.24 10.65
C HIS A 189 7.71 -6.17 10.10
N LYS A 190 6.48 -5.96 10.53
CA LYS A 190 5.31 -6.70 10.05
C LYS A 190 4.25 -5.72 9.59
N ILE A 191 3.42 -6.17 8.67
CA ILE A 191 2.20 -5.49 8.27
C ILE A 191 1.03 -6.45 8.40
N ILE A 192 -0.07 -5.97 8.97
CA ILE A 192 -1.39 -6.60 8.94
C ILE A 192 -2.35 -5.49 8.55
N LEU A 193 -2.93 -5.59 7.37
CA LEU A 193 -3.92 -4.66 6.84
C LEU A 193 -5.18 -5.43 6.51
N VAL A 194 -6.30 -5.02 7.09
CA VAL A 194 -7.63 -5.55 6.79
C VAL A 194 -8.52 -4.39 6.35
N CYS A 195 -9.14 -4.54 5.18
CA CYS A 195 -10.09 -3.59 4.64
C CYS A 195 -11.48 -4.22 4.56
N ASP A 196 -12.48 -3.53 5.10
CA ASP A 196 -13.92 -3.87 5.06
C ASP A 196 -14.26 -5.30 5.55
N MET A 197 -13.38 -5.93 6.34
CA MET A 197 -13.47 -7.33 6.77
C MET A 197 -13.48 -8.34 5.61
N GLU A 198 -13.16 -7.92 4.41
CA GLU A 198 -13.22 -8.72 3.18
C GLU A 198 -11.86 -8.98 2.56
N GLU A 199 -10.89 -8.12 2.83
CA GLU A 199 -9.58 -8.17 2.18
C GLU A 199 -8.46 -8.03 3.20
N LEU A 200 -7.47 -8.92 3.12
CA LEU A 200 -6.34 -9.02 4.04
C LEU A 200 -5.02 -8.97 3.29
N LEU A 201 -4.07 -8.20 3.82
CA LEU A 201 -2.66 -8.25 3.46
C LEU A 201 -1.84 -8.40 4.74
N MET A 202 -1.03 -9.48 4.86
CA MET A 202 -0.22 -9.70 6.04
C MET A 202 1.12 -10.35 5.75
N GLY A 203 2.15 -10.00 6.51
CA GLY A 203 3.47 -10.61 6.40
C GLY A 203 4.60 -9.73 6.90
N GLU A 204 5.82 -10.09 6.51
CA GLU A 204 7.02 -9.34 6.89
C GLU A 204 7.27 -8.18 5.93
N ALA A 205 7.36 -6.95 6.47
CA ALA A 205 7.58 -5.72 5.71
C ALA A 205 9.09 -5.35 5.66
N ARG A 206 9.94 -6.24 5.15
CA ARG A 206 11.40 -6.01 5.04
C ARG A 206 11.79 -5.51 3.64
N LYS A 207 12.71 -4.52 3.61
CA LYS A 207 13.27 -3.99 2.34
C LYS A 207 14.44 -4.81 1.80
N ASP A 208 15.14 -5.54 2.67
CA ASP A 208 16.45 -6.13 2.38
C ASP A 208 16.37 -7.50 1.70
N PHE A 209 15.22 -8.15 1.75
CA PHE A 209 14.98 -9.46 1.13
C PHE A 209 13.62 -9.51 0.43
N PRO A 210 13.50 -10.23 -0.68
CA PRO A 210 12.22 -10.47 -1.33
C PRO A 210 11.37 -11.43 -0.49
N ARG A 211 10.82 -10.91 0.62
CA ARG A 211 9.86 -11.65 1.45
C ARG A 211 8.51 -11.65 0.78
N LYS A 212 7.74 -12.69 1.07
CA LYS A 212 6.37 -12.83 0.59
C LYS A 212 5.42 -12.33 1.67
N VAL A 213 4.46 -11.51 1.27
CA VAL A 213 3.29 -11.21 2.06
C VAL A 213 2.10 -11.94 1.49
N ALA A 214 1.23 -12.43 2.35
CA ALA A 214 0.00 -13.07 1.96
C ALA A 214 -1.08 -12.00 1.71
N TRP A 215 -1.77 -12.09 0.59
CA TRP A 215 -2.98 -11.36 0.30
C TRP A 215 -4.14 -12.35 0.10
N SER A 216 -5.32 -12.06 0.61
CA SER A 216 -6.49 -12.91 0.48
C SER A 216 -7.78 -12.11 0.60
N ARG A 217 -8.84 -12.61 -0.02
CA ARG A 217 -10.22 -12.17 0.17
C ARG A 217 -11.05 -13.18 0.98
N ASN A 218 -10.41 -14.11 1.65
CA ASN A 218 -11.07 -15.05 2.55
C ASN A 218 -11.49 -14.31 3.84
N LYS A 219 -12.80 -14.17 4.03
CA LYS A 219 -13.39 -13.41 5.14
C LYS A 219 -13.04 -14.02 6.51
N ALA A 220 -12.91 -15.34 6.61
CA ALA A 220 -12.54 -15.98 7.88
C ALA A 220 -11.11 -15.61 8.29
N ILE A 221 -10.16 -15.63 7.35
CA ILE A 221 -8.77 -15.25 7.61
C ILE A 221 -8.68 -13.74 7.90
N ALA A 222 -9.41 -12.90 7.16
CA ALA A 222 -9.49 -11.47 7.42
C ALA A 222 -10.03 -11.18 8.83
N GLY A 223 -11.08 -11.88 9.25
CA GLY A 223 -11.63 -11.78 10.61
C GLY A 223 -10.64 -12.17 11.70
N ILE A 224 -9.88 -13.26 11.52
CA ILE A 224 -8.83 -13.67 12.46
C ILE A 224 -7.73 -12.60 12.56
N ALA A 225 -7.28 -12.07 11.43
CA ALA A 225 -6.26 -11.03 11.41
C ALA A 225 -6.73 -9.73 12.06
N MET A 226 -7.97 -9.34 11.82
CA MET A 226 -8.58 -8.19 12.48
C MET A 226 -8.67 -8.39 13.99
N ASN A 227 -9.14 -9.57 14.46
CA ASN A 227 -9.18 -9.88 15.88
C ASN A 227 -7.79 -9.81 16.53
N HIS A 228 -6.73 -10.17 15.81
CA HIS A 228 -5.37 -10.00 16.30
C HIS A 228 -5.03 -8.52 16.55
N ILE A 229 -5.38 -7.62 15.62
CA ILE A 229 -5.18 -6.17 15.80
C ILE A 229 -6.00 -5.65 16.99
N ILE A 230 -7.23 -6.11 17.14
CA ILE A 230 -8.11 -5.72 18.27
C ILE A 230 -7.52 -6.18 19.61
N LEU A 231 -6.97 -7.39 19.68
CA LEU A 231 -6.30 -7.89 20.87
C LEU A 231 -5.07 -7.04 21.22
N ASP A 232 -4.27 -6.64 20.24
CA ASP A 232 -3.15 -5.71 20.45
C ASP A 232 -3.63 -4.35 20.98
N ILE A 233 -4.72 -3.81 20.44
CA ILE A 233 -5.34 -2.56 20.89
C ILE A 233 -5.92 -2.73 22.30
N THR A 234 -6.56 -3.86 22.58
CA THR A 234 -7.09 -4.16 23.92
C THR A 234 -5.97 -4.22 24.96
N LEU A 235 -4.88 -4.89 24.64
CA LEU A 235 -3.70 -4.94 25.48
C LEU A 235 -3.05 -3.56 25.66
N TYR A 236 -3.04 -2.74 24.60
CA TYR A 236 -2.62 -1.34 24.67
C TYR A 236 -3.51 -0.55 25.64
N GLY A 237 -4.83 -0.64 25.52
CA GLY A 237 -5.79 0.04 26.39
C GLY A 237 -5.59 -0.33 27.85
N LEU A 238 -5.41 -1.61 28.15
CA LEU A 238 -5.13 -2.10 29.52
C LEU A 238 -3.81 -1.56 30.07
N ARG A 239 -2.75 -1.55 29.28
CA ARG A 239 -1.41 -1.08 29.71
C ARG A 239 -1.33 0.43 29.89
N MET A 240 -1.98 1.17 29.00
CA MET A 240 -1.89 2.62 28.95
C MET A 240 -3.03 3.32 29.70
N GLY A 241 -4.07 2.59 30.08
CA GLY A 241 -5.26 3.12 30.73
C GLY A 241 -6.08 4.04 29.84
N VAL A 242 -6.16 3.73 28.55
CA VAL A 242 -6.87 4.51 27.54
C VAL A 242 -8.14 3.77 27.15
N ASP A 243 -9.21 4.54 26.92
CA ASP A 243 -10.45 4.00 26.36
C ASP A 243 -10.22 3.59 24.90
N ILE A 244 -10.67 2.40 24.57
CA ILE A 244 -10.55 1.77 23.25
C ILE A 244 -11.91 1.45 22.62
N GLY A 245 -13.00 1.93 23.24
CA GLY A 245 -14.38 1.61 22.86
C GLY A 245 -14.62 1.74 21.35
N ASP A 246 -14.14 2.82 20.76
CA ASP A 246 -14.30 3.09 19.33
C ASP A 246 -13.66 2.02 18.41
N ALA A 247 -12.62 1.34 18.87
CA ALA A 247 -11.94 0.30 18.07
C ALA A 247 -12.60 -1.07 18.18
N VAL A 248 -13.34 -1.34 19.24
CA VAL A 248 -13.78 -2.68 19.62
C VAL A 248 -15.30 -2.88 19.51
N ILE A 249 -16.08 -1.88 19.84
CA ILE A 249 -17.54 -2.03 20.11
C ILE A 249 -18.37 -2.20 18.83
N GLU A 250 -17.96 -1.64 17.69
CA GLU A 250 -18.82 -1.59 16.50
C GLU A 250 -18.80 -2.85 15.60
N GLN A 251 -17.98 -3.85 15.90
CA GLN A 251 -17.67 -4.89 14.92
C GLN A 251 -18.68 -6.04 14.83
N HIS A 252 -19.28 -6.42 15.95
CA HIS A 252 -20.29 -7.49 16.01
C HIS A 252 -21.25 -7.25 17.17
N PRO A 253 -22.05 -6.20 17.15
CA PRO A 253 -22.91 -5.89 18.28
C PRO A 253 -23.85 -7.05 18.67
N GLY A 254 -24.36 -7.81 17.70
CA GLY A 254 -25.23 -8.95 17.94
C GLY A 254 -24.49 -10.20 18.42
N GLU A 255 -23.33 -10.52 17.86
CA GLU A 255 -22.55 -11.71 18.24
C GLU A 255 -21.87 -11.54 19.59
N LEU A 256 -21.27 -10.38 19.86
CA LEU A 256 -20.68 -10.06 21.16
C LEU A 256 -21.74 -10.00 22.27
N GLU A 257 -22.92 -9.48 21.97
CA GLU A 257 -24.04 -9.47 22.91
C GLU A 257 -24.52 -10.88 23.26
N LEU A 258 -24.61 -11.77 22.25
CA LEU A 258 -24.96 -13.17 22.47
C LEU A 258 -23.91 -13.89 23.31
N VAL A 259 -22.62 -13.75 22.92
CA VAL A 259 -21.51 -14.34 23.68
C VAL A 259 -21.47 -13.78 25.10
N GLY A 260 -21.66 -12.46 25.28
CA GLY A 260 -21.76 -11.82 26.58
C GLY A 260 -22.89 -12.39 27.46
N LYS A 261 -24.07 -12.65 26.88
CA LYS A 261 -25.18 -13.30 27.57
C LYS A 261 -24.83 -14.76 28.01
N LEU A 262 -24.23 -15.53 27.08
CA LEU A 262 -23.80 -16.90 27.38
C LEU A 262 -22.73 -16.98 28.46
N LEU A 263 -21.80 -16.03 28.46
CA LEU A 263 -20.73 -15.91 29.47
C LEU A 263 -21.32 -15.54 30.82
N LYS A 264 -22.29 -14.61 30.90
CA LYS A 264 -22.99 -14.24 32.14
C LYS A 264 -23.79 -15.38 32.72
N GLU A 265 -24.47 -16.14 31.86
CA GLU A 265 -25.20 -17.33 32.31
C GLU A 265 -24.26 -18.38 32.89
N LYS A 266 -23.07 -18.56 32.28
CA LYS A 266 -22.12 -19.58 32.73
C LYS A 266 -21.29 -19.16 33.92
N PHE A 267 -21.01 -17.84 34.05
CA PHE A 267 -20.17 -17.26 35.11
C PHE A 267 -20.87 -16.07 35.76
N PRO A 268 -21.99 -16.30 36.48
CA PRO A 268 -22.82 -15.24 37.02
C PRO A 268 -22.11 -14.33 38.05
N ASP A 269 -21.10 -14.87 38.74
CA ASP A 269 -20.35 -14.19 39.78
C ASP A 269 -19.09 -13.49 39.25
N ASN A 270 -18.87 -13.49 37.93
CA ASN A 270 -17.68 -12.84 37.36
C ASN A 270 -17.94 -11.33 37.18
N PRO A 271 -17.26 -10.47 37.96
CA PRO A 271 -17.50 -9.03 37.92
C PRO A 271 -17.13 -8.40 36.56
N LEU A 272 -16.20 -9.01 35.78
CA LEU A 272 -15.79 -8.53 34.46
C LEU A 272 -16.88 -8.73 33.38
N LEU A 273 -17.92 -9.54 33.67
CA LEU A 273 -19.06 -9.77 32.78
C LEU A 273 -20.28 -8.94 33.13
N SER A 274 -20.23 -8.15 34.22
CA SER A 274 -21.32 -7.25 34.57
C SER A 274 -21.30 -6.01 33.65
N THR A 275 -22.48 -5.58 33.19
CA THR A 275 -22.66 -4.42 32.29
C THR A 275 -22.32 -3.08 32.93
N GLU A 276 -22.00 -3.05 34.20
CA GLU A 276 -21.79 -1.82 35.01
C GLU A 276 -20.32 -1.56 35.33
N ILE A 277 -19.39 -2.41 34.91
CA ILE A 277 -17.98 -2.19 35.20
C ILE A 277 -17.42 -1.12 34.25
N SER A 278 -17.07 0.02 34.81
CA SER A 278 -16.30 1.02 34.08
C SER A 278 -14.90 0.49 33.77
N ASN A 279 -14.24 1.00 32.72
CA ASN A 279 -12.85 0.67 32.42
C ASN A 279 -11.89 0.85 33.62
N LYS A 280 -12.27 1.66 34.57
CA LYS A 280 -11.53 1.90 35.82
C LYS A 280 -11.60 0.70 36.77
N ASP A 281 -12.78 0.13 36.93
CA ASP A 281 -13.01 -1.01 37.83
C ASP A 281 -12.38 -2.29 37.24
N ALA A 282 -12.49 -2.49 35.93
CA ALA A 282 -11.81 -3.61 35.22
C ALA A 282 -10.29 -3.54 35.42
N LYS A 283 -9.71 -2.35 35.40
CA LYS A 283 -8.28 -2.13 35.58
C LYS A 283 -7.84 -2.43 37.03
N GLU A 284 -8.64 -2.04 38.00
CA GLU A 284 -8.38 -2.31 39.41
C GLU A 284 -8.41 -3.81 39.70
N TYR A 285 -9.43 -4.50 39.16
CA TYR A 285 -9.56 -5.96 39.26
C TYR A 285 -8.40 -6.75 38.62
N ILE A 286 -8.01 -6.35 37.43
CA ILE A 286 -6.87 -6.99 36.70
C ILE A 286 -5.57 -6.73 37.47
N THR A 287 -5.41 -5.56 38.05
CA THR A 287 -4.21 -5.22 38.84
C THR A 287 -4.15 -6.04 40.14
N GLU A 288 -5.28 -6.26 40.78
CA GLU A 288 -5.35 -7.13 41.97
C GLU A 288 -5.15 -8.61 41.65
N ALA A 289 -5.76 -9.11 40.55
CA ALA A 289 -5.52 -10.46 40.06
C ALA A 289 -4.04 -10.69 39.73
N ALA A 290 -3.38 -9.75 39.05
CA ALA A 290 -1.96 -9.83 38.73
C ALA A 290 -1.07 -9.84 39.97
N LYS A 291 -1.44 -9.12 41.04
CA LYS A 291 -0.74 -9.15 42.34
C LYS A 291 -0.90 -10.51 43.02
N SER A 292 -2.09 -11.12 42.97
CA SER A 292 -2.34 -12.44 43.56
C SER A 292 -1.54 -13.56 42.87
N PHE A 293 -1.37 -13.48 41.54
CA PHE A 293 -0.51 -14.42 40.77
C PHE A 293 0.99 -14.21 41.04
N GLY A 294 1.43 -13.00 41.38
CA GLY A 294 2.83 -12.70 41.72
C GLY A 294 3.26 -13.12 43.11
N GLN A 295 2.33 -13.40 44.01
CA GLN A 295 2.60 -13.84 45.41
C GLN A 295 2.58 -15.38 45.56
N ALA A 296 2.27 -16.13 44.52
CA ALA A 296 2.21 -17.59 44.52
C ALA A 296 3.51 -18.25 44.01
N LYS A 297 4.68 -17.65 44.32
CA LYS A 297 5.99 -18.24 44.11
C LYS A 297 6.76 -18.34 45.42
#